data_b8a82479a143fde1f66c9c3c4f64e52e
#
_entry.id   b8a82479a143fde1f66c9c3c4f64e52e
#
_cell.length_a   1.000
_cell.length_b   1.000
_cell.length_c   1.000
_cell.angle_alpha   90.00
_cell.angle_beta   90.00
_cell.angle_gamma   90.00
#
_symmetry.space_group_name_H-M   'P 1'
#
loop_
_entity.id
_entity.type
_entity.pdbx_description
1 polymer ?
#
loop_
_entity_poly.entity_id
_entity_poly.type
_entity_poly.pdbx_seq_one_letter_code
_entity_poly.pdbx_strand_id
1 'polypeptide(L)'
;AADLLVSAGRVLCMGQGGSMIMAMEAAHLFSTAYPSFQPVYDSHLQTIAAATLTPRDAVLFFSYSGSTRELMDLLEVVREQGARIILVTHFPKSPAAAFADVILQCGANEGPLQLGSVAARIAQLFVIDVLFAEVCRRGGGEARGARERVAGALSAKHI
;
A
#
# COMPACT_ATOMS: atom_id res chain seq x y z
N ALA A 1 0.08 -8.91 -7.56
CA ALA A 1 0.45 -8.05 -6.42
C ALA A 1 1.39 -8.76 -5.45
N ALA A 2 0.96 -9.87 -4.83
CA ALA A 2 1.75 -10.52 -3.77
C ALA A 2 3.17 -10.90 -4.20
N ASP A 3 3.39 -11.40 -5.40
CA ASP A 3 4.74 -11.73 -5.90
C ASP A 3 5.63 -10.48 -5.98
N LEU A 4 5.09 -9.36 -6.46
CA LEU A 4 5.81 -8.09 -6.52
C LEU A 4 6.21 -7.62 -5.12
N LEU A 5 5.30 -7.74 -4.15
CA LEU A 5 5.53 -7.29 -2.77
C LEU A 5 6.55 -8.16 -2.03
N VAL A 6 6.51 -9.49 -2.23
CA VAL A 6 7.47 -10.43 -1.61
C VAL A 6 8.89 -10.22 -2.15
N SER A 7 9.01 -9.92 -3.46
CA SER A 7 10.32 -9.74 -4.11
C SER A 7 10.88 -8.33 -4.01
N ALA A 8 10.09 -7.36 -3.53
CA ALA A 8 10.52 -5.97 -3.45
C ALA A 8 11.57 -5.74 -2.36
N GLY A 9 12.60 -4.96 -2.69
CA GLY A 9 13.62 -4.55 -1.72
C GLY A 9 13.05 -3.58 -0.69
N ARG A 10 12.20 -2.66 -1.13
CA ARG A 10 11.48 -1.69 -0.30
C ARG A 10 10.07 -1.51 -0.87
N VAL A 11 9.08 -1.42 0.01
CA VAL A 11 7.69 -1.13 -0.35
C VAL A 11 7.24 0.14 0.36
N LEU A 12 6.95 1.18 -0.41
CA LEU A 12 6.41 2.42 0.12
C LEU A 12 4.87 2.36 0.08
N CYS A 13 4.26 2.43 1.26
CA CYS A 13 2.80 2.51 1.39
C CYS A 13 2.40 3.98 1.39
N MET A 14 1.67 4.39 0.37
CA MET A 14 1.31 5.78 0.12
C MET A 14 -0.19 5.95 -0.15
N GLY A 15 -0.67 7.14 0.11
CA GLY A 15 -2.03 7.59 -0.16
C GLY A 15 -2.15 9.04 0.21
N GLN A 16 -3.27 9.67 -0.15
CA GLN A 16 -3.52 11.09 0.15
C GLN A 16 -4.86 11.24 0.86
N GLY A 17 -4.97 12.24 1.74
CA GLY A 17 -6.18 12.48 2.51
C GLY A 17 -6.64 11.24 3.29
N GLY A 18 -7.90 10.86 3.15
CA GLY A 18 -8.46 9.68 3.82
C GLY A 18 -7.82 8.35 3.43
N SER A 19 -7.25 8.24 2.22
CA SER A 19 -6.56 7.04 1.76
C SER A 19 -5.21 6.82 2.43
N MET A 20 -4.62 7.87 3.03
CA MET A 20 -3.41 7.74 3.83
C MET A 20 -3.61 6.83 5.05
N ILE A 21 -4.79 6.83 5.65
CA ILE A 21 -5.12 5.97 6.78
C ILE A 21 -4.97 4.50 6.37
N MET A 22 -5.38 4.15 5.16
CA MET A 22 -5.26 2.78 4.63
C MET A 22 -3.80 2.42 4.29
N ALA A 23 -3.04 3.37 3.79
CA ALA A 23 -1.61 3.19 3.55
C ALA A 23 -0.84 2.94 4.86
N MET A 24 -1.18 3.68 5.92
CA MET A 24 -0.62 3.49 7.26
C MET A 24 -0.97 2.11 7.84
N GLU A 25 -2.22 1.71 7.73
CA GLU A 25 -2.66 0.39 8.20
C GLU A 25 -1.96 -0.74 7.43
N ALA A 26 -1.86 -0.63 6.10
CA ALA A 26 -1.11 -1.58 5.31
C ALA A 26 0.35 -1.68 5.78
N ALA A 27 1.04 -0.55 5.91
CA ALA A 27 2.44 -0.53 6.38
C ALA A 27 2.58 -1.13 7.78
N HIS A 28 1.67 -0.78 8.70
CA HIS A 28 1.63 -1.34 10.06
C HIS A 28 1.48 -2.87 10.02
N LEU A 29 0.45 -3.39 9.34
CA LEU A 29 0.20 -4.82 9.28
C LEU A 29 1.35 -5.58 8.62
N PHE A 30 1.82 -5.12 7.45
CA PHE A 30 2.89 -5.80 6.72
C PHE A 30 4.24 -5.73 7.43
N SER A 31 4.52 -4.67 8.20
CA SER A 31 5.77 -4.58 8.98
C SER A 31 5.91 -5.68 10.04
N THR A 32 4.82 -6.33 10.43
CA THR A 32 4.87 -7.47 11.34
C THR A 32 5.54 -8.71 10.75
N ALA A 33 5.61 -8.80 9.41
CA ALA A 33 6.23 -9.89 8.68
C ALA A 33 7.45 -9.44 7.85
N TYR A 34 7.44 -8.20 7.36
CA TYR A 34 8.45 -7.65 6.46
C TYR A 34 8.83 -6.21 6.84
N PRO A 35 10.05 -5.96 7.31
CA PRO A 35 10.51 -4.62 7.70
C PRO A 35 10.67 -3.66 6.51
N SER A 36 10.58 -4.17 5.28
CA SER A 36 10.68 -3.39 4.04
C SER A 36 9.46 -2.52 3.74
N PHE A 37 8.34 -2.71 4.45
CA PHE A 37 7.13 -1.90 4.28
C PHE A 37 7.18 -0.64 5.12
N GLN A 38 7.10 0.51 4.46
CA GLN A 38 7.27 1.82 5.08
C GLN A 38 6.13 2.77 4.68
N PRO A 39 5.44 3.39 5.65
CA PRO A 39 4.44 4.41 5.34
C PRO A 39 5.14 5.76 5.06
N VAL A 40 4.63 6.52 4.09
CA VAL A 40 5.08 7.88 3.82
C VAL A 40 3.88 8.82 3.87
N TYR A 41 3.79 9.63 4.94
CA TYR A 41 2.57 10.36 5.30
C TYR A 41 2.38 11.68 4.57
N ASP A 42 3.44 12.41 4.37
CA ASP A 42 3.42 13.78 3.85
C ASP A 42 3.64 13.76 2.34
N SER A 43 2.89 14.57 1.58
CA SER A 43 2.96 14.60 0.12
C SER A 43 4.34 15.03 -0.41
N HIS A 44 5.00 15.95 0.28
CA HIS A 44 6.36 16.35 -0.09
C HIS A 44 7.36 15.23 0.17
N LEU A 45 7.25 14.56 1.34
CA LEU A 45 8.06 13.38 1.64
C LEU A 45 7.77 12.22 0.69
N GLN A 46 6.53 12.06 0.20
CA GLN A 46 6.20 11.06 -0.82
C GLN A 46 6.99 11.29 -2.10
N THR A 47 7.07 12.55 -2.55
CA THR A 47 7.87 12.91 -3.74
C THR A 47 9.36 12.64 -3.54
N ILE A 48 9.92 13.02 -2.38
CA ILE A 48 11.32 12.74 -2.04
C ILE A 48 11.59 11.24 -2.02
N ALA A 49 10.73 10.48 -1.36
CA ALA A 49 10.86 9.02 -1.26
C ALA A 49 10.71 8.34 -2.63
N ALA A 50 9.77 8.80 -3.46
CA ALA A 50 9.57 8.29 -4.83
C ALA A 50 10.81 8.50 -5.69
N ALA A 51 11.43 9.68 -5.64
CA ALA A 51 12.64 10.01 -6.40
C ALA A 51 13.87 9.16 -6.01
N THR A 52 13.82 8.46 -4.87
CA THR A 52 14.91 7.57 -4.40
C THR A 52 14.62 6.09 -4.64
N LEU A 53 13.52 5.76 -5.30
CA LEU A 53 13.17 4.38 -5.64
C LEU A 53 14.10 3.80 -6.71
N THR A 54 14.12 2.50 -6.80
CA THR A 54 14.86 1.72 -7.80
C THR A 54 13.94 0.68 -8.45
N PRO A 55 14.33 0.05 -9.56
CA PRO A 55 13.54 -1.02 -10.18
C PRO A 55 13.30 -2.25 -9.28
N ARG A 56 13.99 -2.36 -8.15
CA ARG A 56 13.78 -3.41 -7.15
C ARG A 56 12.74 -3.05 -6.10
N ASP A 57 12.23 -1.82 -6.12
CA ASP A 57 11.29 -1.32 -5.13
C ASP A 57 9.86 -1.33 -5.68
N ALA A 58 8.89 -1.21 -4.79
CA ALA A 58 7.48 -1.13 -5.14
C ALA A 58 6.77 -0.03 -4.34
N VAL A 59 5.69 0.50 -4.91
CA VAL A 59 4.75 1.39 -4.22
C VAL A 59 3.40 0.68 -4.13
N LEU A 60 2.86 0.60 -2.92
CA LEU A 60 1.48 0.20 -2.66
C LEU A 60 0.68 1.47 -2.41
N PHE A 61 -0.04 1.93 -3.43
CA PHE A 61 -0.74 3.20 -3.39
C PHE A 61 -2.25 3.02 -3.22
N PHE A 62 -2.83 3.75 -2.27
CA PHE A 62 -4.26 3.79 -2.02
C PHE A 62 -4.84 5.09 -2.55
N SER A 63 -5.78 4.99 -3.49
CA SER A 63 -6.52 6.14 -4.00
C SER A 63 -7.92 5.71 -4.44
N TYR A 64 -8.95 6.17 -3.73
CA TYR A 64 -10.33 5.82 -4.07
C TYR A 64 -10.69 6.24 -5.50
N SER A 65 -10.44 7.49 -5.87
CA SER A 65 -10.79 8.05 -7.19
C SER A 65 -9.75 7.74 -8.29
N GLY A 66 -8.48 7.59 -7.93
CA GLY A 66 -7.38 7.43 -8.88
C GLY A 66 -7.20 8.62 -9.84
N SER A 67 -7.61 9.85 -9.44
CA SER A 67 -7.71 10.99 -10.38
C SER A 67 -7.24 12.33 -9.82
N THR A 68 -6.60 12.37 -8.65
CA THR A 68 -6.05 13.62 -8.10
C THR A 68 -4.76 14.00 -8.84
N ARG A 69 -4.53 15.29 -9.06
CA ARG A 69 -3.33 15.78 -9.76
C ARG A 69 -2.05 15.37 -9.04
N GLU A 70 -1.99 15.60 -7.75
CA GLU A 70 -0.83 15.24 -6.91
C GLU A 70 -0.47 13.75 -7.01
N LEU A 71 -1.48 12.87 -7.13
CA LEU A 71 -1.24 11.45 -7.37
C LEU A 71 -0.59 11.22 -8.72
N MET A 72 -1.07 11.89 -9.78
CA MET A 72 -0.54 11.72 -11.13
C MET A 72 0.93 12.13 -11.19
N ASP A 73 1.24 13.33 -10.67
CA ASP A 73 2.60 13.87 -10.61
C ASP A 73 3.55 12.91 -9.85
N LEU A 74 3.06 12.33 -8.74
CA LEU A 74 3.83 11.37 -7.95
C LEU A 74 4.07 10.04 -8.69
N LEU A 75 3.05 9.52 -9.36
CA LEU A 75 3.17 8.25 -10.10
C LEU A 75 4.10 8.37 -11.32
N GLU A 76 4.17 9.55 -11.94
CA GLU A 76 5.18 9.85 -12.99
C GLU A 76 6.59 9.69 -12.42
N VAL A 77 6.88 10.31 -11.27
CA VAL A 77 8.19 10.16 -10.60
C VAL A 77 8.50 8.69 -10.31
N VAL A 78 7.55 7.93 -9.76
CA VAL A 78 7.75 6.49 -9.48
C VAL A 78 8.07 5.70 -10.76
N ARG A 79 7.38 5.99 -11.86
CA ARG A 79 7.60 5.33 -13.16
C ARG A 79 8.97 5.64 -13.74
N GLU A 80 9.43 6.87 -13.63
CA GLU A 80 10.77 7.29 -14.07
C GLU A 80 11.88 6.53 -13.34
N GLN A 81 11.66 6.17 -12.07
CA GLN A 81 12.60 5.35 -11.29
C GLN A 81 12.51 3.84 -11.62
N GLY A 82 11.54 3.44 -12.42
CA GLY A 82 11.32 2.03 -12.80
C GLY A 82 10.76 1.14 -11.69
N ALA A 83 10.32 1.73 -10.57
CA ALA A 83 9.71 0.98 -9.47
C ALA A 83 8.32 0.46 -9.86
N ARG A 84 7.88 -0.62 -9.21
CA ARG A 84 6.58 -1.25 -9.46
C ARG A 84 5.47 -0.52 -8.72
N ILE A 85 4.32 -0.38 -9.38
CA ILE A 85 3.16 0.30 -8.83
C ILE A 85 1.99 -0.67 -8.67
N ILE A 86 1.53 -0.84 -7.43
CA ILE A 86 0.31 -1.56 -7.09
C ILE A 86 -0.70 -0.51 -6.62
N LEU A 87 -1.76 -0.33 -7.37
CA LEU A 87 -2.81 0.65 -7.08
C LEU A 87 -4.05 -0.04 -6.50
N VAL A 88 -4.45 0.39 -5.31
CA VAL A 88 -5.72 0.01 -4.68
C VAL A 88 -6.72 1.14 -4.93
N THR A 89 -7.76 0.88 -5.73
CA THR A 89 -8.70 1.92 -6.18
C THR A 89 -10.12 1.38 -6.36
N HIS A 90 -11.12 2.27 -6.32
CA HIS A 90 -12.48 1.91 -6.73
C HIS A 90 -12.67 1.96 -8.25
N PHE A 91 -11.93 2.84 -8.94
CA PHE A 91 -12.06 3.07 -10.38
C PHE A 91 -10.88 2.48 -11.17
N PRO A 92 -11.00 1.24 -11.68
CA PRO A 92 -9.90 0.57 -12.39
C PRO A 92 -9.58 1.17 -13.76
N LYS A 93 -10.40 2.10 -14.24
CA LYS A 93 -10.18 2.87 -15.48
C LYS A 93 -9.82 4.33 -15.20
N SER A 94 -9.43 4.65 -13.96
CA SER A 94 -8.97 6.00 -13.60
C SER A 94 -7.66 6.37 -14.30
N PRO A 95 -7.30 7.67 -14.38
CA PRO A 95 -6.02 8.10 -14.92
C PRO A 95 -4.82 7.41 -14.25
N ALA A 96 -4.83 7.23 -12.92
CA ALA A 96 -3.77 6.55 -12.19
C ALA A 96 -3.60 5.08 -12.58
N ALA A 97 -4.66 4.43 -13.06
CA ALA A 97 -4.60 3.04 -13.51
C ALA A 97 -3.64 2.81 -14.68
N ALA A 98 -3.39 3.84 -15.50
CA ALA A 98 -2.45 3.77 -16.61
C ALA A 98 -0.98 3.64 -16.16
N PHE A 99 -0.67 4.01 -14.93
CA PHE A 99 0.66 3.90 -14.33
C PHE A 99 0.87 2.57 -13.60
N ALA A 100 -0.20 1.89 -13.21
CA ALA A 100 -0.13 0.72 -12.35
C ALA A 100 0.29 -0.55 -13.11
N ASP A 101 1.22 -1.32 -12.51
CA ASP A 101 1.54 -2.67 -12.95
C ASP A 101 0.44 -3.66 -12.50
N VAL A 102 -0.18 -3.39 -11.34
CA VAL A 102 -1.30 -4.18 -10.81
C VAL A 102 -2.35 -3.25 -10.21
N ILE A 103 -3.61 -3.51 -10.53
CA ILE A 103 -4.76 -2.80 -9.98
C ILE A 103 -5.53 -3.77 -9.08
N LEU A 104 -5.75 -3.37 -7.82
CA LEU A 104 -6.64 -4.05 -6.89
C LEU A 104 -7.90 -3.20 -6.75
N GLN A 105 -8.95 -3.64 -7.41
CA GLN A 105 -10.23 -2.92 -7.37
C GLN A 105 -10.98 -3.26 -6.08
N CYS A 106 -11.35 -2.24 -5.33
CA CYS A 106 -12.18 -2.39 -4.14
C CYS A 106 -12.96 -1.10 -3.82
N GLY A 107 -13.88 -1.21 -2.89
CA GLY A 107 -14.64 -0.09 -2.38
C GLY A 107 -16.15 -0.27 -2.59
N ALA A 108 -16.90 0.68 -2.05
CA ALA A 108 -18.33 0.82 -2.25
C ALA A 108 -18.61 2.12 -3.01
N ASN A 109 -19.74 2.20 -3.71
CA ASN A 109 -20.15 3.43 -4.34
C ASN A 109 -20.38 4.52 -3.29
N GLU A 110 -19.68 5.64 -3.45
CA GLU A 110 -19.85 6.82 -2.61
C GLU A 110 -20.78 7.81 -3.30
N GLY A 111 -21.76 8.31 -2.54
CA GLY A 111 -22.57 9.44 -3.00
C GLY A 111 -21.78 10.76 -2.91
N PRO A 112 -22.26 11.83 -3.60
CA PRO A 112 -21.56 13.12 -3.60
C PRO A 112 -21.33 13.75 -2.22
N LEU A 113 -22.12 13.36 -1.24
CA LEU A 113 -22.02 13.84 0.15
C LEU A 113 -21.31 12.87 1.11
N GLN A 114 -20.82 11.75 0.59
CA GLN A 114 -20.22 10.67 1.39
C GLN A 114 -18.75 10.42 1.01
N LEU A 115 -18.03 11.48 0.67
CA LEU A 115 -16.62 11.39 0.32
C LEU A 115 -15.79 10.78 1.46
N GLY A 116 -15.06 9.73 1.17
CA GLY A 116 -14.25 9.01 2.16
C GLY A 116 -15.09 8.18 3.13
N SER A 117 -16.12 7.50 2.63
CA SER A 117 -17.04 6.70 3.45
C SER A 117 -16.33 5.61 4.26
N VAL A 118 -16.90 5.26 5.40
CA VAL A 118 -16.43 4.13 6.23
C VAL A 118 -16.55 2.82 5.44
N ALA A 119 -17.61 2.65 4.62
CA ALA A 119 -17.80 1.45 3.81
C ALA A 119 -16.66 1.23 2.80
N ALA A 120 -16.20 2.30 2.13
CA ALA A 120 -15.04 2.23 1.23
C ALA A 120 -13.76 1.82 1.98
N ARG A 121 -13.55 2.34 3.19
CA ARG A 121 -12.40 1.97 4.03
C ARG A 121 -12.46 0.53 4.52
N ILE A 122 -13.63 0.04 4.92
CA ILE A 122 -13.82 -1.38 5.29
C ILE A 122 -13.45 -2.29 4.10
N ALA A 123 -13.88 -1.95 2.89
CA ALA A 123 -13.52 -2.72 1.70
C ALA A 123 -11.99 -2.70 1.43
N GLN A 124 -11.34 -1.56 1.64
CA GLN A 124 -9.87 -1.44 1.52
C GLN A 124 -9.15 -2.23 2.62
N LEU A 125 -9.65 -2.22 3.86
CA LEU A 125 -9.12 -3.05 4.95
C LEU A 125 -9.19 -4.55 4.62
N PHE A 126 -10.30 -4.99 4.05
CA PHE A 126 -10.45 -6.38 3.59
C PHE A 126 -9.39 -6.74 2.53
N VAL A 127 -9.16 -5.84 1.55
CA VAL A 127 -8.10 -6.06 0.53
C VAL A 127 -6.72 -6.10 1.17
N ILE A 128 -6.44 -5.25 2.15
CA ILE A 128 -5.16 -5.24 2.89
C ILE A 128 -4.95 -6.59 3.60
N ASP A 129 -5.97 -7.09 4.30
CA ASP A 129 -5.88 -8.35 5.05
C ASP A 129 -5.67 -9.56 4.12
N VAL A 130 -6.45 -9.66 3.04
CA VAL A 130 -6.29 -10.72 2.04
C VAL A 130 -4.92 -10.66 1.37
N LEU A 131 -4.44 -9.46 1.02
CA LEU A 131 -3.13 -9.28 0.40
C LEU A 131 -2.01 -9.65 1.38
N PHE A 132 -2.13 -9.28 2.65
CA PHE A 132 -1.19 -9.65 3.70
C PHE A 132 -1.13 -11.16 3.91
N ALA A 133 -2.28 -11.83 4.01
CA ALA A 133 -2.34 -13.28 4.14
C ALA A 133 -1.62 -13.98 2.96
N GLU A 134 -1.85 -13.51 1.73
CA GLU A 134 -1.22 -14.08 0.53
C GLU A 134 0.28 -13.80 0.46
N VAL A 135 0.73 -12.60 0.88
CA VAL A 135 2.16 -12.26 0.98
C VAL A 135 2.84 -13.13 2.02
N CYS A 136 2.24 -13.33 3.20
CA CYS A 136 2.78 -14.22 4.23
C CYS A 136 2.83 -15.69 3.75
N ARG A 137 1.81 -16.16 3.03
CA ARG A 137 1.77 -17.51 2.48
C ARG A 137 2.92 -17.73 1.47
N ARG A 138 3.21 -16.75 0.62
CA ARG A 138 4.30 -16.83 -0.38
C ARG A 138 5.67 -16.68 0.24
N GLY A 139 5.81 -15.84 1.27
CA GLY A 139 7.07 -15.64 2.00
C GLY A 139 7.47 -16.81 2.92
N GLY A 140 6.57 -17.77 3.13
CA GLY A 140 6.87 -19.04 3.78
C GLY A 140 7.46 -18.90 5.19
N GLY A 141 8.56 -19.61 5.43
CA GLY A 141 9.21 -19.67 6.75
C GLY A 141 9.80 -18.36 7.24
N GLU A 142 10.25 -17.48 6.34
CA GLU A 142 10.83 -16.19 6.71
C GLU A 142 9.76 -15.25 7.31
N ALA A 143 8.63 -15.11 6.62
CA ALA A 143 7.51 -14.30 7.10
C ALA A 143 6.94 -14.85 8.42
N ARG A 144 6.84 -16.19 8.54
CA ARG A 144 6.40 -16.85 9.76
C ARG A 144 7.33 -16.56 10.93
N GLY A 145 8.64 -16.74 10.75
CA GLY A 145 9.63 -16.50 11.80
C GLY A 145 9.68 -15.03 12.24
N ALA A 146 9.49 -14.07 11.31
CA ALA A 146 9.36 -12.65 11.65
C ALA A 146 8.15 -12.38 12.54
N ARG A 147 6.98 -12.91 12.18
CA ARG A 147 5.74 -12.78 12.97
C ARG A 147 5.84 -13.40 14.35
N GLU A 148 6.50 -14.56 14.48
CA GLU A 148 6.73 -15.20 15.77
C GLU A 148 7.62 -14.33 16.68
N ARG A 149 8.68 -13.71 16.14
CA ARG A 149 9.53 -12.76 16.88
C ARG A 149 8.75 -11.53 17.33
N VAL A 150 7.94 -10.94 16.45
CA VAL A 150 7.10 -9.78 16.78
C VAL A 150 6.09 -10.13 17.86
N ALA A 151 5.40 -11.27 17.74
CA ALA A 151 4.46 -11.73 18.76
C ALA A 151 5.14 -11.92 20.13
N GLY A 152 6.33 -12.52 20.18
CA GLY A 152 7.11 -12.66 21.41
C GLY A 152 7.50 -11.31 22.04
N ALA A 153 7.94 -10.35 21.21
CA ALA A 153 8.31 -9.03 21.70
C ALA A 153 7.10 -8.22 22.22
N LEU A 154 5.93 -8.38 21.61
CA LEU A 154 4.69 -7.72 22.05
C LEU A 154 4.10 -8.38 23.31
N SER A 155 4.18 -9.69 23.42
CA SER A 155 3.70 -10.43 24.61
C SER A 155 4.42 -9.99 25.89
N ALA A 156 5.68 -9.60 25.79
CA ALA A 156 6.44 -9.08 26.93
C ALA A 156 5.95 -7.69 27.44
N LYS A 157 5.06 -7.02 26.72
CA LYS A 157 4.47 -5.73 27.11
C LYS A 157 3.11 -5.88 27.81
N HIS A 158 2.56 -7.07 27.86
CA HIS A 158 1.32 -7.37 28.59
C HIS A 158 1.67 -7.82 30.00
N ILE A 159 1.04 -7.18 31.02
CA ILE A 159 1.14 -7.51 32.45
C ILE A 159 0.08 -8.56 32.78
#